data_1ab3dfbe7fd7f26166e628fe93fbd150
#
_entry.id   1ab3dfbe7fd7f26166e628fe93fbd150
#
_cell.length_a   1.000
_cell.length_b   1.000
_cell.length_c   1.000
_cell.angle_alpha   90.00
_cell.angle_beta   90.00
_cell.angle_gamma   90.00
#
_symmetry.space_group_name_H-M   'P 1'
#
loop_
_entity.id
_entity.type
_entity.pdbx_description
1 polymer ?
#
loop_
_entity_poly.entity_id
_entity_poly.type
_entity_poly.pdbx_seq_one_letter_code
_entity_poly.pdbx_strand_id
1 'polypeptide(L)'
;MKKIFIFLSFAIALNSQAQTGKPAPVNDVPADVITNDSTYWTISTLSTVGYVNTTAGPNYNSYKSGGGMLVKFNFKKGNRFSFMLYVQANTYGTDTETWTQVEGTVEFTKDKKGQQIIITKAEKGTYRITKNGHTTSRAIPKEELAGQHSCTYLWERTSFKDDTNNTYLLMVDLEKHPEADINNPKTIDPSWVSKFHIPVKK
;
A
#
# COMPACT_ATOMS: atom_id res chain seq x y z
N MET A 1 25.92 -24.54 -79.37
CA MET A 1 26.18 -23.40 -78.46
C MET A 1 25.36 -23.61 -77.17
N LYS A 2 26.02 -24.14 -76.14
CA LYS A 2 25.37 -24.35 -74.82
C LYS A 2 25.58 -23.15 -73.97
N LYS A 3 24.49 -22.45 -73.53
CA LYS A 3 24.51 -21.36 -72.62
C LYS A 3 24.45 -21.94 -71.23
N ILE A 4 25.53 -21.71 -70.44
CA ILE A 4 25.61 -22.09 -69.02
C ILE A 4 25.04 -20.92 -68.27
N PHE A 5 23.93 -21.12 -67.51
CA PHE A 5 23.39 -20.18 -66.53
C PHE A 5 24.06 -20.47 -65.20
N ILE A 6 24.84 -19.52 -64.74
CA ILE A 6 25.41 -19.52 -63.37
C ILE A 6 24.36 -18.87 -62.43
N PHE A 7 23.78 -19.67 -61.53
CA PHE A 7 22.97 -19.19 -60.46
C PHE A 7 23.90 -18.73 -59.34
N LEU A 8 23.97 -17.42 -59.15
CA LEU A 8 24.66 -16.81 -58.00
C LEU A 8 23.69 -16.78 -56.81
N SER A 9 23.83 -17.74 -55.88
CA SER A 9 23.04 -17.80 -54.64
C SER A 9 23.59 -16.76 -53.68
N PHE A 10 22.85 -15.67 -53.50
CA PHE A 10 23.15 -14.66 -52.49
C PHE A 10 22.60 -15.16 -51.17
N ALA A 11 23.46 -15.72 -50.32
CA ALA A 11 23.11 -16.06 -48.93
C ALA A 11 23.07 -14.76 -48.09
N ILE A 12 21.86 -14.25 -47.86
CA ILE A 12 21.65 -13.18 -46.91
C ILE A 12 21.71 -13.78 -45.51
N ALA A 13 22.84 -13.64 -44.85
CA ALA A 13 22.99 -13.94 -43.44
C ALA A 13 22.20 -12.87 -42.65
N LEU A 14 20.99 -13.18 -42.25
CA LEU A 14 20.24 -12.41 -41.27
C LEU A 14 20.92 -12.58 -39.91
N ASN A 15 21.84 -11.67 -39.60
CA ASN A 15 22.30 -11.45 -38.23
C ASN A 15 21.14 -10.90 -37.42
N SER A 16 20.29 -11.79 -36.91
CA SER A 16 19.41 -11.47 -35.79
C SER A 16 20.28 -11.26 -34.53
N GLN A 17 20.78 -10.02 -34.36
CA GLN A 17 21.24 -9.62 -33.05
C GLN A 17 20.00 -9.64 -32.15
N ALA A 18 19.85 -10.72 -31.40
CA ALA A 18 19.03 -10.73 -30.22
C ALA A 18 19.61 -9.62 -29.32
N GLN A 19 18.98 -8.46 -29.34
CA GLN A 19 19.19 -7.46 -28.30
C GLN A 19 18.81 -8.14 -26.99
N THR A 20 19.81 -8.65 -26.28
CA THR A 20 19.69 -8.91 -24.85
C THR A 20 19.47 -7.55 -24.21
N GLY A 21 18.20 -7.09 -24.23
CA GLY A 21 17.79 -5.93 -23.49
C GLY A 21 18.22 -6.15 -22.05
N LYS A 22 19.19 -5.35 -21.62
CA LYS A 22 19.57 -5.28 -20.21
C LYS A 22 18.23 -5.15 -19.46
N PRO A 23 17.88 -6.07 -18.52
CA PRO A 23 16.62 -5.94 -17.81
C PRO A 23 16.56 -4.53 -17.27
N ALA A 24 15.44 -3.84 -17.50
CA ALA A 24 15.22 -2.51 -16.94
C ALA A 24 15.60 -2.57 -15.46
N PRO A 25 16.30 -1.57 -14.92
CA PRO A 25 16.67 -1.59 -13.51
C PRO A 25 15.41 -1.83 -12.70
N VAL A 26 15.39 -2.95 -11.99
CA VAL A 26 14.31 -3.26 -11.05
C VAL A 26 14.39 -2.16 -10.00
N ASN A 27 13.39 -1.28 -9.96
CA ASN A 27 13.30 -0.22 -8.97
C ASN A 27 13.00 -0.87 -7.62
N ASP A 28 14.04 -1.30 -6.94
CA ASP A 28 13.95 -1.97 -5.65
C ASP A 28 13.34 -1.02 -4.60
N VAL A 29 12.65 -1.60 -3.64
CA VAL A 29 12.19 -0.87 -2.45
C VAL A 29 13.40 -0.19 -1.81
N PRO A 30 13.37 1.13 -1.56
CA PRO A 30 14.47 1.83 -0.91
C PRO A 30 14.80 1.19 0.45
N ALA A 31 16.09 1.03 0.72
CA ALA A 31 16.56 0.32 1.93
C ALA A 31 16.04 0.91 3.24
N ASP A 32 15.78 2.21 3.26
CA ASP A 32 15.26 2.97 4.38
C ASP A 32 13.73 2.94 4.52
N VAL A 33 13.04 2.34 3.54
CA VAL A 33 11.59 2.11 3.56
C VAL A 33 11.27 0.64 3.83
N ILE A 34 12.24 -0.26 3.58
CA ILE A 34 12.07 -1.69 3.84
C ILE A 34 11.72 -1.92 5.32
N THR A 35 10.70 -2.73 5.54
CA THR A 35 10.27 -3.21 6.84
C THR A 35 10.51 -4.73 6.97
N ASN A 36 10.44 -5.25 8.17
CA ASN A 36 10.51 -6.69 8.46
C ASN A 36 9.18 -7.17 9.06
N ASP A 37 9.09 -8.44 9.39
CA ASP A 37 7.85 -9.03 9.90
C ASP A 37 7.40 -8.50 11.27
N SER A 38 8.27 -7.79 11.99
CA SER A 38 7.97 -7.14 13.28
C SER A 38 7.83 -5.62 13.20
N THR A 39 8.11 -5.02 12.04
CA THR A 39 8.16 -3.57 11.86
C THR A 39 7.26 -3.19 10.69
N TYR A 40 6.37 -2.21 10.89
CA TYR A 40 5.39 -1.78 9.88
C TYR A 40 5.33 -0.26 9.83
N TRP A 41 5.13 0.29 8.65
CA TRP A 41 4.63 1.64 8.49
C TRP A 41 3.17 1.65 8.93
N THR A 42 2.82 2.42 9.97
CA THR A 42 1.51 2.31 10.61
C THR A 42 0.80 3.64 10.80
N ILE A 43 -0.52 3.63 10.67
CA ILE A 43 -1.44 4.66 11.17
C ILE A 43 -2.37 3.98 12.15
N SER A 44 -2.57 4.55 13.33
CA SER A 44 -3.52 4.03 14.31
C SER A 44 -4.33 5.14 14.91
N THR A 45 -5.64 4.96 14.90
CA THR A 45 -6.61 5.77 15.63
C THR A 45 -7.43 4.92 16.58
N LEU A 46 -6.92 3.71 16.92
CA LEU A 46 -7.60 2.81 17.86
C LEU A 46 -7.69 3.48 19.22
N SER A 47 -8.91 3.68 19.67
CA SER A 47 -9.22 4.14 21.02
C SER A 47 -9.73 2.95 21.84
N THR A 48 -9.07 2.68 22.95
CA THR A 48 -9.51 1.68 23.94
C THR A 48 -10.45 2.28 24.98
N VAL A 49 -11.00 3.45 24.74
CA VAL A 49 -11.88 4.15 25.70
C VAL A 49 -13.22 3.41 25.75
N GLY A 50 -13.31 2.44 26.63
CA GLY A 50 -14.60 1.95 27.12
C GLY A 50 -15.18 2.99 28.04
N TYR A 51 -16.22 3.69 27.61
CA TYR A 51 -17.03 4.48 28.54
C TYR A 51 -17.81 3.50 29.40
N VAL A 52 -17.35 3.33 30.63
CA VAL A 52 -18.19 2.71 31.65
C VAL A 52 -19.10 3.82 32.18
N ASN A 53 -20.38 3.80 31.77
CA ASN A 53 -21.37 4.64 32.44
C ASN A 53 -21.61 4.08 33.84
N THR A 54 -21.02 4.68 34.85
CA THR A 54 -21.10 4.26 36.26
C THR A 54 -22.37 4.75 36.97
N THR A 55 -23.32 5.33 36.24
CA THR A 55 -24.60 5.70 36.81
C THR A 55 -25.42 4.45 37.02
N ALA A 56 -25.29 3.89 38.22
CA ALA A 56 -26.03 2.71 38.63
C ALA A 56 -27.52 3.03 38.76
N GLY A 57 -28.30 2.53 37.82
CA GLY A 57 -29.77 2.47 37.93
C GLY A 57 -30.23 1.12 37.37
N PRO A 58 -31.32 0.53 37.88
CA PRO A 58 -31.73 -0.84 37.57
C PRO A 58 -32.11 -1.09 36.11
N ASN A 59 -32.08 -0.06 35.24
CA ASN A 59 -32.49 -0.15 33.83
C ASN A 59 -31.44 0.42 32.85
N TYR A 60 -30.21 0.63 33.26
CA TYR A 60 -29.17 1.13 32.37
C TYR A 60 -28.22 0.01 31.97
N ASN A 61 -28.35 -0.46 30.73
CA ASN A 61 -27.30 -1.23 30.09
C ASN A 61 -26.09 -0.34 29.85
N SER A 62 -24.94 -0.66 30.45
CA SER A 62 -23.68 -0.01 30.15
C SER A 62 -23.27 -0.39 28.72
N TYR A 63 -23.28 0.58 27.81
CA TYR A 63 -22.79 0.39 26.45
C TYR A 63 -21.29 0.66 26.44
N LYS A 64 -20.51 -0.32 25.99
CA LYS A 64 -19.15 -0.06 25.54
C LYS A 64 -19.26 0.62 24.17
N SER A 65 -18.83 1.85 24.06
CA SER A 65 -18.59 2.47 22.77
C SER A 65 -17.09 2.67 22.61
N GLY A 66 -16.57 2.20 21.53
CA GLY A 66 -15.16 2.33 21.21
C GLY A 66 -14.96 1.89 19.78
N GLY A 67 -13.84 2.23 19.24
CA GLY A 67 -13.52 1.85 17.88
C GLY A 67 -12.27 2.53 17.40
N GLY A 68 -12.04 2.38 16.15
CA GLY A 68 -10.90 3.00 15.49
C GLY A 68 -10.38 2.15 14.36
N MET A 69 -9.25 2.58 13.85
CA MET A 69 -8.65 2.03 12.68
C MET A 69 -7.15 1.82 12.93
N LEU A 70 -6.62 0.71 12.40
CA LEU A 70 -5.20 0.45 12.30
C LEU A 70 -4.89 0.08 10.86
N VAL A 71 -3.98 0.84 10.25
CA VAL A 71 -3.46 0.58 8.90
C VAL A 71 -2.00 0.22 9.02
N LYS A 72 -1.57 -0.81 8.31
CA LYS A 72 -0.17 -1.21 8.24
C LYS A 72 0.25 -1.45 6.80
N PHE A 73 1.39 -0.88 6.42
CA PHE A 73 2.14 -1.26 5.23
C PHE A 73 3.44 -1.95 5.63
N ASN A 74 3.77 -3.00 4.90
CA ASN A 74 5.05 -3.68 4.99
C ASN A 74 5.64 -3.78 3.58
N PHE A 75 6.78 -3.14 3.36
CA PHE A 75 7.53 -3.20 2.11
C PHE A 75 8.73 -4.10 2.30
N LYS A 76 8.81 -5.16 1.49
CA LYS A 76 9.82 -6.23 1.59
C LYS A 76 10.79 -6.19 0.42
N LYS A 77 11.97 -6.77 0.60
CA LYS A 77 12.90 -7.04 -0.50
C LYS A 77 12.21 -7.83 -1.61
N GLY A 78 12.67 -7.65 -2.84
CA GLY A 78 12.08 -8.32 -4.01
C GLY A 78 10.75 -7.71 -4.45
N ASN A 79 10.57 -6.41 -4.19
CA ASN A 79 9.43 -5.62 -4.69
C ASN A 79 8.08 -6.19 -4.24
N ARG A 80 8.00 -6.63 -3.01
CA ARG A 80 6.78 -7.16 -2.40
C ARG A 80 6.24 -6.20 -1.36
N PHE A 81 4.90 -6.13 -1.28
CA PHE A 81 4.24 -5.43 -0.19
C PHE A 81 3.16 -6.30 0.45
N SER A 82 2.85 -5.98 1.70
CA SER A 82 1.61 -6.38 2.33
C SER A 82 0.94 -5.18 2.98
N PHE A 83 -0.36 -5.13 2.88
CA PHE A 83 -1.23 -4.11 3.45
C PHE A 83 -2.23 -4.76 4.38
N MET A 84 -2.51 -4.12 5.49
CA MET A 84 -3.56 -4.52 6.42
C MET A 84 -4.34 -3.29 6.86
N LEU A 85 -5.65 -3.38 6.75
CA LEU A 85 -6.58 -2.46 7.39
C LEU A 85 -7.40 -3.23 8.42
N TYR A 86 -7.34 -2.80 9.65
CA TYR A 86 -8.22 -3.26 10.72
C TYR A 86 -9.12 -2.11 11.15
N VAL A 87 -10.39 -2.37 11.21
CA VAL A 87 -11.39 -1.42 11.71
C VAL A 87 -12.21 -2.12 12.79
N GLN A 88 -12.32 -1.47 13.94
CA GLN A 88 -13.18 -1.90 15.03
C GLN A 88 -14.24 -0.84 15.27
N ALA A 89 -15.47 -1.29 15.43
CA ALA A 89 -16.57 -0.44 15.83
C ALA A 89 -17.47 -1.18 16.85
N ASN A 90 -17.82 -0.47 17.91
CA ASN A 90 -18.86 -0.93 18.84
C ASN A 90 -19.99 0.09 18.78
N THR A 91 -21.15 -0.36 18.33
CA THR A 91 -22.33 0.49 18.17
C THR A 91 -23.52 -0.19 18.79
N TYR A 92 -24.10 0.41 19.83
CA TYR A 92 -25.28 -0.10 20.55
C TYR A 92 -25.14 -1.58 20.99
N GLY A 93 -23.95 -1.95 21.50
CA GLY A 93 -23.69 -3.31 21.98
C GLY A 93 -23.42 -4.34 20.88
N THR A 94 -23.27 -3.88 19.63
CA THR A 94 -22.80 -4.72 18.52
C THR A 94 -21.32 -4.46 18.30
N ASP A 95 -20.49 -5.47 18.57
CA ASP A 95 -19.07 -5.44 18.25
C ASP A 95 -18.86 -5.91 16.81
N THR A 96 -18.19 -5.07 16.02
CA THR A 96 -17.80 -5.40 14.65
C THR A 96 -16.33 -5.15 14.47
N GLU A 97 -15.61 -6.14 13.98
CA GLU A 97 -14.21 -6.05 13.57
C GLU A 97 -14.11 -6.43 12.10
N THR A 98 -13.44 -5.59 11.33
CA THR A 98 -13.18 -5.86 9.92
C THR A 98 -11.68 -5.86 9.67
N TRP A 99 -11.21 -6.89 9.01
CA TRP A 99 -9.83 -7.05 8.57
C TRP A 99 -9.79 -7.14 7.06
N THR A 100 -8.98 -6.28 6.45
CA THR A 100 -8.62 -6.38 5.04
C THR A 100 -7.13 -6.66 4.99
N GLN A 101 -6.75 -7.76 4.36
CA GLN A 101 -5.35 -8.11 4.14
C GLN A 101 -5.11 -8.25 2.65
N VAL A 102 -4.08 -7.59 2.14
CA VAL A 102 -3.71 -7.60 0.71
C VAL A 102 -2.21 -7.79 0.60
N GLU A 103 -1.80 -8.59 -0.39
CA GLU A 103 -0.41 -8.78 -0.75
C GLU A 103 -0.24 -8.64 -2.25
N GLY A 104 0.93 -8.19 -2.67
CA GLY A 104 1.22 -7.99 -4.08
C GLY A 104 2.64 -7.52 -4.35
N THR A 105 2.81 -6.93 -5.52
CA THR A 105 4.06 -6.29 -5.93
C THR A 105 4.00 -4.79 -5.75
N VAL A 106 5.16 -4.20 -5.51
CA VAL A 106 5.33 -2.76 -5.38
C VAL A 106 6.51 -2.30 -6.24
N GLU A 107 6.36 -1.13 -6.84
CA GLU A 107 7.42 -0.45 -7.58
C GLU A 107 7.63 0.94 -6.98
N PHE A 108 8.88 1.27 -6.68
CA PHE A 108 9.31 2.61 -6.27
C PHE A 108 9.99 3.27 -7.47
N THR A 109 9.41 4.32 -8.00
CA THR A 109 9.89 4.95 -9.22
C THR A 109 9.69 6.47 -9.19
N LYS A 110 9.91 7.13 -10.31
CA LYS A 110 9.64 8.55 -10.49
C LYS A 110 8.69 8.76 -11.65
N ASP A 111 7.79 9.72 -11.50
CA ASP A 111 6.95 10.17 -12.59
C ASP A 111 7.71 11.04 -13.61
N LYS A 112 7.01 11.53 -14.64
CA LYS A 112 7.56 12.41 -15.67
C LYS A 112 8.04 13.76 -15.13
N LYS A 113 7.59 14.18 -13.96
CA LYS A 113 7.99 15.42 -13.28
C LYS A 113 9.15 15.18 -12.29
N GLY A 114 9.66 13.94 -12.20
CA GLY A 114 10.72 13.55 -11.27
C GLY A 114 10.25 13.32 -9.83
N GLN A 115 8.94 13.32 -9.57
CA GLN A 115 8.36 13.09 -8.26
C GLN A 115 8.45 11.62 -7.88
N GLN A 116 8.71 11.34 -6.62
CA GLN A 116 8.77 9.97 -6.10
C GLN A 116 7.37 9.37 -6.02
N ILE A 117 7.15 8.24 -6.67
CA ILE A 117 5.89 7.51 -6.65
C ILE A 117 6.07 6.06 -6.23
N ILE A 118 5.06 5.53 -5.53
CA ILE A 118 4.90 4.11 -5.20
C ILE A 118 3.74 3.61 -6.04
N ILE A 119 3.95 2.52 -6.78
CA ILE A 119 2.89 1.83 -7.52
C ILE A 119 2.69 0.47 -6.86
N THR A 120 1.51 0.20 -6.31
CA THR A 120 1.15 -1.10 -5.76
C THR A 120 0.27 -1.86 -6.73
N LYS A 121 0.51 -3.17 -6.87
CA LYS A 121 -0.33 -4.10 -7.64
C LYS A 121 -0.74 -5.24 -6.74
N ALA A 122 -1.98 -5.24 -6.30
CA ALA A 122 -2.54 -6.29 -5.47
C ALA A 122 -2.72 -7.59 -6.25
N GLU A 123 -2.25 -8.70 -5.71
CA GLU A 123 -2.33 -10.02 -6.35
C GLU A 123 -3.28 -10.96 -5.62
N LYS A 124 -3.37 -10.82 -4.31
CA LYS A 124 -4.28 -11.61 -3.47
C LYS A 124 -4.68 -10.82 -2.24
N GLY A 125 -5.83 -11.16 -1.70
CA GLY A 125 -6.31 -10.53 -0.48
C GLY A 125 -7.47 -11.29 0.15
N THR A 126 -7.78 -10.92 1.38
CA THR A 126 -8.84 -11.53 2.18
C THR A 126 -9.55 -10.46 2.99
N TYR A 127 -10.87 -10.52 3.00
CA TYR A 127 -11.71 -9.84 3.98
C TYR A 127 -12.09 -10.82 5.09
N ARG A 128 -12.00 -10.37 6.32
CA ARG A 128 -12.52 -11.08 7.50
C ARG A 128 -13.35 -10.13 8.34
N ILE A 129 -14.57 -10.52 8.64
CA ILE A 129 -15.49 -9.74 9.45
C ILE A 129 -15.88 -10.60 10.64
N THR A 130 -15.71 -10.06 11.84
CA THR A 130 -16.23 -10.65 13.09
C THR A 130 -17.30 -9.74 13.63
N LYS A 131 -18.51 -10.28 13.82
CA LYS A 131 -19.64 -9.56 14.40
C LYS A 131 -20.19 -10.38 15.57
N ASN A 132 -20.16 -9.78 16.77
CA ASN A 132 -20.58 -10.44 18.01
C ASN A 132 -19.95 -11.84 18.19
N GLY A 133 -18.66 -11.97 17.91
CA GLY A 133 -17.91 -13.22 18.02
C GLY A 133 -18.04 -14.18 16.83
N HIS A 134 -18.95 -13.94 15.89
CA HIS A 134 -19.09 -14.76 14.68
C HIS A 134 -18.19 -14.22 13.57
N THR A 135 -17.30 -15.06 13.08
CA THR A 135 -16.33 -14.69 12.05
C THR A 135 -16.69 -15.27 10.69
N THR A 136 -16.69 -14.43 9.68
CA THR A 136 -16.76 -14.80 8.26
C THR A 136 -15.52 -14.32 7.53
N SER A 137 -15.09 -15.08 6.51
CA SER A 137 -13.92 -14.72 5.70
C SER A 137 -14.18 -15.04 4.24
N ARG A 138 -13.71 -14.15 3.34
CA ARG A 138 -13.77 -14.37 1.89
C ARG A 138 -12.52 -13.85 1.21
N ALA A 139 -12.12 -14.48 0.12
CA ALA A 139 -11.10 -13.93 -0.77
C ALA A 139 -11.62 -12.64 -1.43
N ILE A 140 -10.72 -11.71 -1.70
CA ILE A 140 -11.01 -10.51 -2.48
C ILE A 140 -10.98 -10.88 -3.96
N PRO A 141 -12.04 -10.60 -4.75
CA PRO A 141 -12.05 -10.85 -6.19
C PRO A 141 -10.93 -10.09 -6.92
N LYS A 142 -10.46 -10.63 -8.04
CA LYS A 142 -9.37 -10.01 -8.82
C LYS A 142 -9.70 -8.61 -9.32
N GLU A 143 -10.93 -8.39 -9.72
CA GLU A 143 -11.43 -7.10 -10.20
C GLU A 143 -11.41 -6.05 -9.08
N GLU A 144 -11.77 -6.45 -7.86
CA GLU A 144 -11.73 -5.61 -6.68
C GLU A 144 -10.28 -5.32 -6.23
N LEU A 145 -9.39 -6.32 -6.32
CA LEU A 145 -7.95 -6.13 -6.08
C LEU A 145 -7.36 -5.09 -7.04
N ALA A 146 -7.67 -5.20 -8.33
CA ALA A 146 -7.17 -4.28 -9.35
C ALA A 146 -7.74 -2.86 -9.20
N GLY A 147 -9.03 -2.74 -8.88
CA GLY A 147 -9.73 -1.44 -8.85
C GLY A 147 -9.66 -0.70 -7.52
N GLN A 148 -9.48 -1.41 -6.39
CA GLN A 148 -9.56 -0.78 -5.07
C GLN A 148 -8.30 -0.92 -4.22
N HIS A 149 -7.44 -1.88 -4.55
CA HIS A 149 -6.26 -2.21 -3.75
C HIS A 149 -4.94 -2.10 -4.52
N SER A 150 -5.01 -1.73 -5.81
CA SER A 150 -3.85 -1.41 -6.64
C SER A 150 -3.86 0.09 -6.89
N CYS A 151 -2.92 0.81 -6.31
CA CYS A 151 -2.94 2.27 -6.25
C CYS A 151 -1.57 2.86 -6.60
N THR A 152 -1.60 4.11 -7.04
CA THR A 152 -0.40 4.93 -7.23
C THR A 152 -0.37 6.03 -6.18
N TYR A 153 0.74 6.13 -5.45
CA TYR A 153 0.92 7.12 -4.40
C TYR A 153 2.09 8.04 -4.70
N LEU A 154 1.90 9.32 -4.50
CA LEU A 154 3.00 10.25 -4.26
C LEU A 154 3.52 9.99 -2.85
N TRP A 155 4.85 9.98 -2.64
CA TRP A 155 5.39 9.69 -1.32
C TRP A 155 6.63 10.49 -0.97
N GLU A 156 6.84 10.67 0.32
CA GLU A 156 8.02 11.27 0.90
C GLU A 156 8.32 10.63 2.25
N ARG A 157 9.61 10.40 2.53
CA ARG A 157 10.06 9.99 3.86
C ARG A 157 10.64 11.19 4.58
N THR A 158 10.18 11.42 5.80
CA THR A 158 10.57 12.59 6.60
C THR A 158 10.63 12.29 8.09
N SER A 159 11.18 13.23 8.85
CA SER A 159 11.14 13.26 10.31
C SER A 159 10.74 14.64 10.78
N PHE A 160 9.93 14.74 11.81
CA PHE A 160 9.49 16.01 12.38
C PHE A 160 10.34 16.37 13.59
N LYS A 161 10.64 17.67 13.75
CA LYS A 161 11.48 18.18 14.85
C LYS A 161 10.82 18.01 16.22
N ASP A 162 9.50 18.04 16.25
CA ASP A 162 8.65 17.89 17.44
C ASP A 162 8.32 16.43 17.75
N ASP A 163 8.65 15.50 16.86
CA ASP A 163 8.55 14.05 17.08
C ASP A 163 9.82 13.32 16.62
N THR A 164 10.81 13.29 17.48
CA THR A 164 12.10 12.62 17.22
C THR A 164 12.06 11.11 17.43
N ASN A 165 10.95 10.57 17.95
CA ASN A 165 10.80 9.15 18.23
C ASN A 165 10.32 8.35 17.01
N ASN A 166 9.81 9.05 15.98
CA ASN A 166 9.26 8.42 14.80
C ASN A 166 9.90 8.95 13.51
N THR A 167 9.96 8.06 12.53
CA THR A 167 10.16 8.41 11.12
C THR A 167 8.82 8.25 10.41
N TYR A 168 8.53 9.13 9.49
CA TYR A 168 7.26 9.18 8.78
C TYR A 168 7.42 8.84 7.30
N LEU A 169 6.45 8.11 6.77
CA LEU A 169 6.19 7.92 5.35
C LEU A 169 4.87 8.65 5.04
N LEU A 170 4.99 9.75 4.34
CA LEU A 170 3.85 10.54 3.86
C LEU A 170 3.41 9.97 2.52
N MET A 171 2.11 9.74 2.35
CA MET A 171 1.56 9.19 1.11
C MET A 171 0.30 9.95 0.71
N VAL A 172 0.17 10.29 -0.59
CA VAL A 172 -1.04 10.84 -1.20
C VAL A 172 -1.48 9.92 -2.33
N ASP A 173 -2.74 9.51 -2.31
CA ASP A 173 -3.34 8.66 -3.33
C ASP A 173 -3.59 9.50 -4.61
N LEU A 174 -2.82 9.23 -5.67
CA LEU A 174 -2.91 9.97 -6.94
C LEU A 174 -4.12 9.57 -7.80
N GLU A 175 -4.79 8.47 -7.49
CA GLU A 175 -6.04 8.12 -8.17
C GLU A 175 -7.20 8.99 -7.67
N LYS A 176 -7.14 9.41 -6.40
CA LYS A 176 -8.12 10.33 -5.81
C LYS A 176 -7.75 11.79 -5.97
N HIS A 177 -6.44 12.08 -5.99
CA HIS A 177 -5.88 13.44 -6.00
C HIS A 177 -4.81 13.57 -7.09
N PRO A 178 -5.16 13.46 -8.39
CA PRO A 178 -4.21 13.51 -9.49
C PRO A 178 -3.53 14.88 -9.65
N GLU A 179 -4.09 15.93 -9.04
CA GLU A 179 -3.53 17.28 -9.00
C GLU A 179 -2.39 17.45 -7.98
N ALA A 180 -2.19 16.50 -7.06
CA ALA A 180 -1.15 16.59 -6.04
C ALA A 180 0.24 16.64 -6.68
N ASP A 181 1.05 17.63 -6.28
CA ASP A 181 2.39 17.86 -6.82
C ASP A 181 3.34 18.27 -5.69
N ILE A 182 4.32 17.41 -5.37
CA ILE A 182 5.29 17.68 -4.30
C ILE A 182 6.18 18.88 -4.61
N ASN A 183 6.38 19.18 -5.91
CA ASN A 183 7.13 20.37 -6.35
C ASN A 183 6.32 21.66 -6.18
N ASN A 184 4.99 21.53 -6.00
CA ASN A 184 4.09 22.62 -5.66
C ASN A 184 3.21 22.24 -4.45
N PRO A 185 3.75 22.31 -3.23
CA PRO A 185 3.03 21.85 -2.02
C PRO A 185 1.68 22.52 -1.76
N LYS A 186 1.42 23.66 -2.39
CA LYS A 186 0.12 24.35 -2.31
C LYS A 186 -1.02 23.57 -2.96
N THR A 187 -0.70 22.62 -3.86
CA THR A 187 -1.70 21.74 -4.48
C THR A 187 -2.09 20.56 -3.61
N ILE A 188 -1.40 20.35 -2.49
CA ILE A 188 -1.65 19.22 -1.59
C ILE A 188 -2.40 19.71 -0.36
N ASP A 189 -3.67 19.30 -0.24
CA ASP A 189 -4.41 19.51 1.00
C ASP A 189 -3.82 18.58 2.09
N PRO A 190 -3.51 19.09 3.29
CA PRO A 190 -3.01 18.27 4.38
C PRO A 190 -3.90 17.10 4.77
N SER A 191 -5.22 17.17 4.51
CA SER A 191 -6.17 16.09 4.76
C SER A 191 -6.01 14.89 3.81
N TRP A 192 -5.36 15.07 2.64
CA TRP A 192 -5.08 14.00 1.69
C TRP A 192 -3.86 13.17 2.08
N VAL A 193 -3.03 13.71 3.00
CA VAL A 193 -1.76 13.11 3.37
C VAL A 193 -1.95 12.04 4.43
N SER A 194 -1.77 10.79 4.05
CA SER A 194 -1.67 9.67 4.99
C SER A 194 -0.28 9.68 5.63
N LYS A 195 -0.23 9.82 6.97
CA LYS A 195 1.02 9.93 7.75
C LYS A 195 1.31 8.60 8.45
N PHE A 196 1.94 7.70 7.74
CA PHE A 196 2.44 6.45 8.34
C PHE A 196 3.70 6.73 9.14
N HIS A 197 3.89 6.01 10.23
CA HIS A 197 5.08 6.16 11.07
C HIS A 197 5.67 4.81 11.46
N ILE A 198 6.94 4.85 11.80
CA ILE A 198 7.72 3.75 12.36
C ILE A 198 8.60 4.30 13.48
N PRO A 199 8.70 3.63 14.64
CA PRO A 199 9.58 4.08 15.71
C PRO A 199 11.04 4.10 15.27
N VAL A 200 11.76 5.15 15.64
CA VAL A 200 13.21 5.22 15.44
C VAL A 200 13.85 4.20 16.36
N LYS A 201 14.66 3.29 15.80
CA LYS A 201 15.46 2.35 16.61
C LYS A 201 16.49 3.16 17.39
N LYS A 202 16.40 3.10 18.70
CA LYS A 202 17.44 3.62 19.61
C LYS A 202 18.63 2.67 19.66
#